data_b244f27d03bf4d6bdfd492d6ae216c5c
#
_entry.id   b244f27d03bf4d6bdfd492d6ae216c5c
#
_cell.length_a   1.000
_cell.length_b   1.000
_cell.length_c   1.000
_cell.angle_alpha   90.00
_cell.angle_beta   90.00
_cell.angle_gamma   90.00
#
_symmetry.space_group_name_H-M   'P 1'
#
loop_
_entity.id
_entity.type
_entity.pdbx_description
1 polymer ?
#
loop_
_entity_poly.entity_id
_entity_poly.type
_entity_poly.pdbx_seq_one_letter_code
_entity_poly.pdbx_strand_id
1 'polypeptide(L)'
;PTPTPTPTPTLTQVMLAMQSLEYTAASGASAAHSWQQSVLLQMDWWTQPERLRLFFAMAVLRAVARPFAHLAAVIFIKRVVVGPFRAGAKGPWQRFQIWIMREVMMRREGRGTDLCGVHALLGRHWGGVSIAMRLLGAKVGDRVFWPGVMPDVIEFDLLTVGDDVTFGSRSLILCSDTRELAPVTLAAGSMLADRCVVLPGATIGRNATLGSGSLAPAHARFEAMSMTVGSTGG
;
A
#
# COMPACT_ATOMS: atom_id res chain seq x y z
N PRO A 1 13.74 51.91 30.38
CA PRO A 1 13.64 50.45 30.49
C PRO A 1 13.99 49.86 29.15
N THR A 2 15.19 49.26 29.04
CA THR A 2 15.62 48.51 27.87
C THR A 2 14.86 47.21 27.83
N PRO A 3 14.26 46.81 26.68
CA PRO A 3 13.58 45.53 26.57
C PRO A 3 14.57 44.41 26.81
N THR A 4 14.31 43.56 27.78
CA THR A 4 15.07 42.34 28.02
C THR A 4 15.01 41.48 26.75
N PRO A 5 16.15 41.01 26.23
CA PRO A 5 16.16 40.17 25.06
C PRO A 5 15.36 38.89 25.36
N THR A 6 14.36 38.61 24.55
CA THR A 6 13.64 37.32 24.58
C THR A 6 14.67 36.20 24.42
N PRO A 7 14.69 35.21 25.32
CA PRO A 7 15.65 34.14 25.22
C PRO A 7 15.41 33.39 23.91
N THR A 8 16.43 33.30 23.09
CA THR A 8 16.40 32.43 21.89
C THR A 8 16.06 31.01 22.31
N PRO A 9 15.05 30.36 21.70
CA PRO A 9 14.67 29.02 22.08
C PRO A 9 15.88 28.08 21.94
N THR A 10 16.15 27.33 22.99
CA THR A 10 17.23 26.35 22.96
C THR A 10 16.90 25.29 21.91
N LEU A 11 17.93 24.72 21.28
CA LEU A 11 17.75 23.61 20.30
C LEU A 11 16.84 22.49 20.84
N THR A 12 16.89 22.27 22.15
CA THR A 12 16.02 21.31 22.84
C THR A 12 14.54 21.70 22.78
N GLN A 13 14.23 23.00 22.93
CA GLN A 13 12.85 23.49 22.83
C GLN A 13 12.32 23.41 21.39
N VAL A 14 13.16 23.69 20.40
CA VAL A 14 12.81 23.54 18.98
C VAL A 14 12.58 22.06 18.65
N MET A 15 13.42 21.15 19.15
CA MET A 15 13.25 19.71 18.95
C MET A 15 11.96 19.19 19.61
N LEU A 16 11.64 19.62 20.83
CA LEU A 16 10.41 19.27 21.51
C LEU A 16 9.17 19.81 20.79
N ALA A 17 9.24 21.03 20.25
CA ALA A 17 8.18 21.61 19.43
C ALA A 17 7.99 20.84 18.12
N MET A 18 9.05 20.43 17.43
CA MET A 18 8.97 19.59 16.24
C MET A 18 8.39 18.19 16.56
N GLN A 19 8.78 17.60 17.68
CA GLN A 19 8.21 16.33 18.15
C GLN A 19 6.72 16.44 18.48
N SER A 20 6.30 17.55 19.08
CA SER A 20 4.88 17.77 19.37
C SER A 20 4.03 17.97 18.11
N LEU A 21 4.61 18.61 17.07
CA LEU A 21 3.96 18.74 15.76
C LEU A 21 3.84 17.39 15.03
N GLU A 22 4.87 16.54 15.10
CA GLU A 22 4.78 15.16 14.58
C GLU A 22 3.75 14.32 15.34
N TYR A 23 3.65 14.50 16.66
CA TYR A 23 2.67 13.80 17.50
C TYR A 23 1.23 14.19 17.16
N THR A 24 0.96 15.47 16.96
CA THR A 24 -0.38 15.96 16.56
C THR A 24 -0.74 15.57 15.14
N ALA A 25 0.23 15.43 14.24
CA ALA A 25 0.02 14.95 12.88
C ALA A 25 -0.16 13.41 12.79
N ALA A 26 0.30 12.67 13.80
CA ALA A 26 0.32 11.21 13.83
C ALA A 26 -0.47 10.63 15.02
N SER A 27 -1.65 11.19 15.32
CA SER A 27 -2.54 10.69 16.39
C SER A 27 -2.91 9.22 16.19
N GLY A 28 -2.04 8.34 16.59
CA GLY A 28 -2.14 6.88 16.44
C GLY A 28 -0.82 6.13 16.56
N ALA A 29 0.32 6.83 16.58
CA ALA A 29 1.65 6.19 16.65
C ALA A 29 2.18 6.16 18.09
N SER A 30 1.60 5.35 18.94
CA SER A 30 1.74 5.48 20.39
C SER A 30 3.08 5.06 21.02
N ALA A 31 3.46 3.80 20.96
CA ALA A 31 4.55 3.29 21.80
C ALA A 31 5.97 3.63 21.32
N ALA A 32 6.21 3.59 20.01
CA ALA A 32 7.53 3.88 19.45
C ALA A 32 7.92 5.36 19.59
N HIS A 33 6.95 6.24 19.59
CA HIS A 33 7.18 7.67 19.77
C HIS A 33 7.49 8.04 21.21
N SER A 34 6.76 7.46 22.17
CA SER A 34 7.02 7.64 23.60
C SER A 34 8.40 7.08 24.00
N TRP A 35 8.80 5.94 23.43
CA TRP A 35 10.12 5.36 23.64
C TRP A 35 11.23 6.30 23.11
N GLN A 36 11.07 6.83 21.90
CA GLN A 36 12.05 7.77 21.31
C GLN A 36 12.18 9.04 22.16
N GLN A 37 11.09 9.61 22.64
CA GLN A 37 11.12 10.75 23.56
C GLN A 37 11.82 10.40 24.88
N SER A 38 11.50 9.25 25.47
CA SER A 38 12.11 8.83 26.73
C SER A 38 13.61 8.65 26.60
N VAL A 39 14.08 8.03 25.53
CA VAL A 39 15.51 7.84 25.26
C VAL A 39 16.23 9.18 25.09
N LEU A 40 15.65 10.11 24.31
CA LEU A 40 16.25 11.42 24.09
C LEU A 40 16.29 12.29 25.34
N LEU A 41 15.26 12.24 26.19
CA LEU A 41 15.20 13.00 27.44
C LEU A 41 16.14 12.43 28.52
N GLN A 42 16.41 11.13 28.52
CA GLN A 42 17.31 10.49 29.48
C GLN A 42 18.81 10.65 29.12
N MET A 43 19.12 11.12 27.92
CA MET A 43 20.50 11.32 27.47
C MET A 43 21.06 12.69 27.83
N ASP A 44 21.02 13.08 29.11
CA ASP A 44 21.50 14.39 29.59
C ASP A 44 23.01 14.62 29.38
N TRP A 45 23.79 13.55 29.28
CA TRP A 45 25.20 13.56 29.05
C TRP A 45 25.62 13.82 27.58
N TRP A 46 24.67 13.82 26.62
CA TRP A 46 24.98 14.08 25.23
C TRP A 46 24.98 15.59 24.93
N THR A 47 25.93 16.02 24.12
CA THR A 47 25.95 17.39 23.61
C THR A 47 24.76 17.65 22.68
N GLN A 48 24.33 18.89 22.59
CA GLN A 48 23.21 19.25 21.73
C GLN A 48 23.36 18.79 20.26
N PRO A 49 24.55 18.98 19.62
CA PRO A 49 24.75 18.48 18.24
C PRO A 49 24.62 16.97 18.10
N GLU A 50 25.02 16.21 19.10
CA GLU A 50 24.93 14.75 19.10
C GLU A 50 23.49 14.26 19.27
N ARG A 51 22.71 14.91 20.13
CA ARG A 51 21.26 14.67 20.26
C ARG A 51 20.54 14.92 18.95
N LEU A 52 20.88 16.03 18.28
CA LEU A 52 20.29 16.37 16.99
C LEU A 52 20.63 15.32 15.92
N ARG A 53 21.89 14.90 15.85
CA ARG A 53 22.33 13.82 14.94
C ARG A 53 21.59 12.52 15.23
N LEU A 54 21.46 12.13 16.50
CA LEU A 54 20.73 10.95 16.91
C LEU A 54 19.25 11.05 16.51
N PHE A 55 18.63 12.20 16.76
CA PHE A 55 17.23 12.44 16.39
C PHE A 55 17.02 12.24 14.88
N PHE A 56 17.83 12.86 14.05
CA PHE A 56 17.75 12.72 12.61
C PHE A 56 18.03 11.29 12.16
N ALA A 57 19.04 10.64 12.72
CA ALA A 57 19.35 9.25 12.42
C ALA A 57 18.17 8.31 12.76
N MET A 58 17.57 8.51 13.93
CA MET A 58 16.39 7.74 14.35
C MET A 58 15.15 8.05 13.50
N ALA A 59 14.95 9.31 13.11
CA ALA A 59 13.86 9.70 12.23
C ALA A 59 14.00 9.04 10.85
N VAL A 60 15.19 9.07 10.26
CA VAL A 60 15.50 8.41 8.97
C VAL A 60 15.35 6.89 9.10
N LEU A 61 15.93 6.30 10.14
CA LEU A 61 15.80 4.86 10.39
C LEU A 61 14.33 4.44 10.51
N ARG A 62 13.54 5.20 11.27
CA ARG A 62 12.11 4.95 11.43
C ARG A 62 11.36 5.10 10.12
N ALA A 63 11.64 6.16 9.34
CA ALA A 63 10.99 6.42 8.06
C ALA A 63 11.22 5.27 7.06
N VAL A 64 12.40 4.67 7.07
CA VAL A 64 12.76 3.57 6.17
C VAL A 64 12.38 2.21 6.76
N ALA A 65 12.77 1.92 7.99
CA ALA A 65 12.61 0.59 8.58
C ALA A 65 11.14 0.24 8.85
N ARG A 66 10.32 1.21 9.29
CA ARG A 66 8.91 0.96 9.63
C ARG A 66 8.08 0.39 8.49
N PRO A 67 8.07 0.94 7.28
CA PRO A 67 7.29 0.38 6.17
C PRO A 67 7.72 -1.04 5.81
N PHE A 68 9.03 -1.32 5.78
CA PHE A 68 9.54 -2.65 5.47
C PHE A 68 9.21 -3.66 6.58
N ALA A 69 9.36 -3.28 7.85
CA ALA A 69 8.98 -4.13 8.97
C ALA A 69 7.48 -4.43 8.98
N HIS A 70 6.65 -3.41 8.67
CA HIS A 70 5.21 -3.60 8.56
C HIS A 70 4.87 -4.54 7.40
N LEU A 71 5.44 -4.33 6.21
CA LEU A 71 5.23 -5.23 5.07
C LEU A 71 5.67 -6.67 5.39
N ALA A 72 6.82 -6.85 6.03
CA ALA A 72 7.30 -8.16 6.46
C ALA A 72 6.32 -8.83 7.45
N ALA A 73 5.79 -8.08 8.41
CA ALA A 73 4.77 -8.56 9.34
C ALA A 73 3.47 -8.96 8.61
N VAL A 74 3.02 -8.16 7.65
CA VAL A 74 1.83 -8.46 6.83
C VAL A 74 2.04 -9.74 6.02
N ILE A 75 3.21 -9.88 5.38
CA ILE A 75 3.55 -11.10 4.63
C ILE A 75 3.57 -12.32 5.55
N PHE A 76 4.17 -12.19 6.74
CA PHE A 76 4.19 -13.25 7.74
C PHE A 76 2.77 -13.66 8.17
N ILE A 77 1.93 -12.69 8.55
CA ILE A 77 0.53 -12.93 8.93
C ILE A 77 -0.23 -13.57 7.77
N LYS A 78 -0.05 -13.05 6.54
CA LYS A 78 -0.68 -13.61 5.35
C LYS A 78 -0.32 -15.07 5.14
N ARG A 79 0.94 -15.44 5.33
CA ARG A 79 1.41 -16.81 5.08
C ARG A 79 1.09 -17.78 6.20
N VAL A 80 1.14 -17.32 7.46
CA VAL A 80 1.00 -18.19 8.64
C VAL A 80 -0.44 -18.25 9.13
N VAL A 81 -1.13 -17.10 9.20
CA VAL A 81 -2.46 -17.00 9.82
C VAL A 81 -3.58 -17.07 8.76
N VAL A 82 -3.47 -16.24 7.73
CA VAL A 82 -4.53 -16.08 6.74
C VAL A 82 -4.53 -17.22 5.72
N GLY A 83 -3.35 -17.62 5.25
CA GLY A 83 -3.21 -18.62 4.20
C GLY A 83 -3.66 -18.11 2.81
N PRO A 84 -3.70 -19.01 1.81
CA PRO A 84 -4.08 -18.65 0.46
C PRO A 84 -5.58 -18.41 0.32
N PHE A 85 -5.95 -17.37 -0.42
CA PHE A 85 -7.31 -17.17 -0.88
C PHE A 85 -7.63 -18.18 -1.99
N ARG A 86 -8.82 -18.77 -1.92
CA ARG A 86 -9.30 -19.74 -2.91
C ARG A 86 -10.57 -19.23 -3.57
N ALA A 87 -10.66 -19.41 -4.88
CA ALA A 87 -11.87 -19.12 -5.63
C ALA A 87 -13.04 -20.02 -5.16
N GLY A 88 -14.23 -19.47 -5.19
CA GLY A 88 -15.45 -20.17 -4.82
C GLY A 88 -16.39 -19.34 -3.94
N ALA A 89 -17.40 -19.98 -3.38
CA ALA A 89 -18.40 -19.33 -2.53
C ALA A 89 -17.77 -18.70 -1.28
N LYS A 90 -18.18 -17.47 -0.96
CA LYS A 90 -17.66 -16.69 0.15
C LYS A 90 -18.22 -17.16 1.49
N GLY A 91 -17.51 -18.10 2.11
CA GLY A 91 -17.84 -18.62 3.44
C GLY A 91 -17.38 -17.72 4.59
N PRO A 92 -17.67 -18.11 5.84
CA PRO A 92 -17.24 -17.36 7.03
C PRO A 92 -15.73 -17.21 7.12
N TRP A 93 -14.97 -18.25 6.75
CA TRP A 93 -13.51 -18.22 6.76
C TRP A 93 -12.94 -17.19 5.79
N GLN A 94 -13.43 -17.13 4.56
CA GLN A 94 -12.97 -16.15 3.57
C GLN A 94 -13.29 -14.71 4.01
N ARG A 95 -14.44 -14.48 4.66
CA ARG A 95 -14.79 -13.18 5.23
C ARG A 95 -13.80 -12.76 6.33
N PHE A 96 -13.42 -13.69 7.18
CA PHE A 96 -12.43 -13.48 8.23
C PHE A 96 -11.04 -13.19 7.64
N GLN A 97 -10.60 -13.94 6.62
CA GLN A 97 -9.35 -13.68 5.91
C GLN A 97 -9.30 -12.25 5.33
N ILE A 98 -10.36 -11.85 4.62
CA ILE A 98 -10.46 -10.51 4.03
C ILE A 98 -10.44 -9.43 5.12
N TRP A 99 -11.18 -9.64 6.21
CA TRP A 99 -11.23 -8.71 7.32
C TRP A 99 -9.86 -8.52 7.96
N ILE A 100 -9.15 -9.61 8.31
CA ILE A 100 -7.79 -9.54 8.86
C ILE A 100 -6.85 -8.81 7.89
N MET A 101 -6.85 -9.18 6.62
CA MET A 101 -5.95 -8.55 5.66
C MET A 101 -6.23 -7.05 5.51
N ARG A 102 -7.50 -6.66 5.53
CA ARG A 102 -7.90 -5.25 5.51
C ARG A 102 -7.38 -4.51 6.73
N GLU A 103 -7.52 -5.07 7.90
CA GLU A 103 -7.09 -4.47 9.16
C GLU A 103 -5.56 -4.35 9.25
N VAL A 104 -4.86 -5.44 8.94
CA VAL A 104 -3.40 -5.50 9.03
C VAL A 104 -2.72 -4.59 7.99
N MET A 105 -3.31 -4.41 6.83
CA MET A 105 -2.80 -3.48 5.83
C MET A 105 -3.10 -2.01 6.14
N MET A 106 -3.82 -1.72 7.22
CA MET A 106 -4.21 -0.36 7.64
C MET A 106 -4.81 0.46 6.49
N ARG A 107 -5.71 -0.15 5.72
CA ARG A 107 -6.29 0.50 4.55
C ARG A 107 -7.15 1.70 4.97
N ARG A 108 -6.76 2.87 4.54
CA ARG A 108 -7.62 4.06 4.58
C ARG A 108 -8.52 4.03 3.35
N GLU A 109 -9.82 4.17 3.58
CA GLU A 109 -10.81 4.25 2.51
C GLU A 109 -10.39 5.26 1.43
N GLY A 110 -10.49 4.86 0.17
CA GLY A 110 -10.28 5.72 -0.99
C GLY A 110 -8.82 5.99 -1.41
N ARG A 111 -7.83 5.38 -0.76
CA ARG A 111 -6.41 5.59 -1.11
C ARG A 111 -5.69 4.43 -1.79
N GLY A 112 -6.40 3.35 -2.10
CA GLY A 112 -5.78 2.15 -2.66
C GLY A 112 -4.84 1.43 -1.69
N THR A 113 -4.21 0.37 -2.16
CA THR A 113 -3.21 -0.37 -1.41
C THR A 113 -1.86 0.33 -1.50
N ASP A 114 -1.34 0.85 -0.41
CA ASP A 114 -0.03 1.52 -0.38
C ASP A 114 1.12 0.57 0.00
N LEU A 115 0.86 -0.72 0.06
CA LEU A 115 1.79 -1.75 0.51
C LEU A 115 2.45 -1.40 1.85
N CYS A 116 1.65 -0.96 2.83
CA CYS A 116 2.13 -0.58 4.15
C CYS A 116 3.10 0.61 4.15
N GLY A 117 2.96 1.52 3.20
CA GLY A 117 3.83 2.68 3.01
C GLY A 117 5.12 2.38 2.24
N VAL A 118 5.40 1.12 1.91
CA VAL A 118 6.60 0.75 1.13
C VAL A 118 6.57 1.33 -0.26
N HIS A 119 5.37 1.46 -0.86
CA HIS A 119 5.22 2.06 -2.18
C HIS A 119 5.74 3.51 -2.22
N ALA A 120 5.57 4.27 -1.15
CA ALA A 120 6.10 5.64 -1.06
C ALA A 120 7.63 5.69 -1.10
N LEU A 121 8.31 4.66 -0.56
CA LEU A 121 9.77 4.55 -0.58
C LEU A 121 10.31 3.96 -1.88
N LEU A 122 9.65 2.92 -2.40
CA LEU A 122 10.06 2.27 -3.64
C LEU A 122 9.73 3.12 -4.88
N GLY A 123 8.83 4.09 -4.72
CA GLY A 123 8.36 4.90 -5.82
C GLY A 123 7.73 4.04 -6.92
N ARG A 124 8.02 4.39 -8.18
CA ARG A 124 7.56 3.65 -9.35
C ARG A 124 8.52 2.53 -9.77
N HIS A 125 9.35 2.04 -8.86
CA HIS A 125 10.24 0.92 -9.14
C HIS A 125 9.45 -0.36 -9.34
N TRP A 126 9.28 -0.73 -10.59
CA TRP A 126 8.47 -1.86 -11.07
C TRP A 126 8.85 -3.18 -10.40
N GLY A 127 10.15 -3.46 -10.30
CA GLY A 127 10.63 -4.68 -9.68
C GLY A 127 10.29 -4.81 -8.21
N GLY A 128 10.51 -3.75 -7.41
CA GLY A 128 10.26 -3.77 -5.97
C GLY A 128 8.80 -4.01 -5.62
N VAL A 129 7.89 -3.30 -6.28
CA VAL A 129 6.45 -3.46 -6.09
C VAL A 129 5.99 -4.84 -6.55
N SER A 130 6.46 -5.30 -7.72
CA SER A 130 6.14 -6.63 -8.23
C SER A 130 6.61 -7.74 -7.29
N ILE A 131 7.80 -7.60 -6.66
CA ILE A 131 8.29 -8.53 -5.65
C ILE A 131 7.37 -8.54 -4.43
N ALA A 132 6.98 -7.38 -3.91
CA ALA A 132 6.07 -7.29 -2.77
C ALA A 132 4.72 -7.95 -3.06
N MET A 133 4.14 -7.73 -4.25
CA MET A 133 2.91 -8.36 -4.68
C MET A 133 3.04 -9.89 -4.80
N ARG A 134 4.15 -10.38 -5.35
CA ARG A 134 4.44 -11.83 -5.41
C ARG A 134 4.60 -12.43 -4.01
N LEU A 135 5.24 -11.73 -3.08
CA LEU A 135 5.38 -12.19 -1.68
C LEU A 135 4.02 -12.25 -0.96
N LEU A 136 3.09 -11.39 -1.31
CA LEU A 136 1.72 -11.40 -0.81
C LEU A 136 0.83 -12.48 -1.47
N GLY A 137 1.29 -13.12 -2.54
CA GLY A 137 0.62 -14.25 -3.16
C GLY A 137 0.12 -14.00 -4.59
N ALA A 138 0.23 -12.78 -5.13
CA ALA A 138 -0.16 -12.48 -6.50
C ALA A 138 0.81 -13.11 -7.51
N LYS A 139 0.28 -13.54 -8.63
CA LYS A 139 1.10 -13.96 -9.78
C LYS A 139 1.35 -12.75 -10.65
N VAL A 140 2.55 -12.20 -10.60
CA VAL A 140 2.91 -10.99 -11.31
C VAL A 140 4.06 -11.28 -12.26
N GLY A 141 3.90 -10.91 -13.51
CA GLY A 141 4.92 -11.00 -14.55
C GLY A 141 6.01 -9.93 -14.42
N ASP A 142 6.80 -9.79 -15.45
CA ASP A 142 7.90 -8.84 -15.51
C ASP A 142 7.47 -7.52 -16.19
N ARG A 143 8.22 -6.45 -15.92
CA ARG A 143 8.02 -5.11 -16.48
C ARG A 143 6.60 -4.53 -16.31
N VAL A 144 5.94 -4.88 -15.21
CA VAL A 144 4.62 -4.34 -14.86
C VAL A 144 4.77 -2.89 -14.40
N PHE A 145 4.07 -1.96 -15.02
CA PHE A 145 4.05 -0.57 -14.62
C PHE A 145 3.00 -0.34 -13.52
N TRP A 146 3.47 0.04 -12.34
CA TRP A 146 2.61 0.39 -11.20
C TRP A 146 2.39 1.89 -11.12
N PRO A 147 1.15 2.36 -10.90
CA PRO A 147 0.83 3.79 -10.81
C PRO A 147 1.27 4.40 -9.48
N GLY A 148 1.23 5.72 -9.41
CA GLY A 148 1.49 6.43 -8.15
C GLY A 148 0.45 6.17 -7.05
N VAL A 149 -0.80 5.86 -7.43
CA VAL A 149 -1.84 5.33 -6.53
C VAL A 149 -2.11 3.90 -6.94
N MET A 150 -1.72 2.98 -6.11
CA MET A 150 -1.81 1.54 -6.39
C MET A 150 -3.26 1.09 -6.58
N PRO A 151 -3.49 0.08 -7.43
CA PRO A 151 -4.76 -0.61 -7.49
C PRO A 151 -5.14 -1.17 -6.13
N ASP A 152 -6.41 -1.05 -5.78
CA ASP A 152 -6.92 -1.58 -4.52
C ASP A 152 -7.25 -3.06 -4.66
N VAL A 153 -6.46 -3.92 -4.02
CA VAL A 153 -6.63 -5.38 -4.03
C VAL A 153 -6.26 -5.96 -2.67
N ILE A 154 -6.94 -6.98 -2.22
CA ILE A 154 -6.67 -7.69 -0.96
C ILE A 154 -6.42 -9.18 -1.21
N GLU A 155 -7.19 -9.76 -2.09
CA GLU A 155 -7.14 -11.18 -2.40
C GLU A 155 -6.03 -11.48 -3.41
N PHE A 156 -4.78 -11.23 -3.00
CA PHE A 156 -3.60 -11.28 -3.88
C PHE A 156 -3.45 -12.62 -4.61
N ASP A 157 -3.77 -13.74 -3.97
CA ASP A 157 -3.65 -15.08 -4.58
C ASP A 157 -4.58 -15.27 -5.79
N LEU A 158 -5.64 -14.45 -5.89
CA LEU A 158 -6.59 -14.50 -6.99
C LEU A 158 -6.26 -13.51 -8.12
N LEU A 159 -5.18 -12.73 -7.97
CA LEU A 159 -4.72 -11.79 -8.97
C LEU A 159 -3.59 -12.39 -9.81
N THR A 160 -3.80 -12.44 -11.12
CA THR A 160 -2.77 -12.81 -12.10
C THR A 160 -2.53 -11.64 -13.05
N VAL A 161 -1.29 -11.17 -13.10
CA VAL A 161 -0.84 -10.07 -13.95
C VAL A 161 0.27 -10.59 -14.85
N GLY A 162 0.11 -10.49 -16.15
CA GLY A 162 1.11 -10.87 -17.13
C GLY A 162 2.27 -9.88 -17.23
N ASP A 163 3.16 -10.15 -18.19
CA ASP A 163 4.28 -9.26 -18.50
C ASP A 163 3.79 -7.98 -19.18
N ASP A 164 4.56 -6.90 -19.05
CA ASP A 164 4.31 -5.62 -19.71
C ASP A 164 2.92 -5.02 -19.46
N VAL A 165 2.26 -5.38 -18.37
CA VAL A 165 0.96 -4.80 -18.01
C VAL A 165 1.14 -3.40 -17.46
N THR A 166 0.27 -2.49 -17.90
CA THR A 166 0.27 -1.10 -17.46
C THR A 166 -1.00 -0.79 -16.68
N PHE A 167 -0.84 -0.31 -15.44
CA PHE A 167 -1.95 0.17 -14.63
C PHE A 167 -2.02 1.69 -14.61
N GLY A 168 -3.21 2.24 -14.84
CA GLY A 168 -3.55 3.61 -14.55
C GLY A 168 -3.83 3.83 -13.07
N SER A 169 -3.83 5.09 -12.65
CA SER A 169 -4.06 5.47 -11.26
C SER A 169 -5.49 5.21 -10.80
N ARG A 170 -5.65 4.88 -9.51
CA ARG A 170 -6.96 4.74 -8.85
C ARG A 170 -7.85 3.65 -9.46
N SER A 171 -7.26 2.66 -10.10
CA SER A 171 -8.01 1.49 -10.55
C SER A 171 -8.39 0.63 -9.35
N LEU A 172 -9.56 0.02 -9.40
CA LEU A 172 -10.07 -0.88 -8.38
C LEU A 172 -10.15 -2.29 -8.95
N ILE A 173 -9.46 -3.22 -8.32
CA ILE A 173 -9.49 -4.62 -8.71
C ILE A 173 -10.13 -5.41 -7.58
N LEU A 174 -11.31 -5.93 -7.83
CA LEU A 174 -12.04 -6.75 -6.88
C LEU A 174 -11.95 -8.21 -7.29
N CYS A 175 -11.35 -9.04 -6.45
CA CYS A 175 -11.34 -10.48 -6.63
C CYS A 175 -12.44 -11.15 -5.79
N SER A 176 -13.23 -10.38 -5.04
CA SER A 176 -14.37 -10.88 -4.29
C SER A 176 -15.56 -9.93 -4.37
N ASP A 177 -16.74 -10.47 -4.39
CA ASP A 177 -18.00 -9.75 -4.19
C ASP A 177 -18.70 -10.19 -2.89
N THR A 178 -20.01 -10.00 -2.78
CA THR A 178 -20.80 -10.42 -1.61
C THR A 178 -20.98 -11.92 -1.52
N ARG A 179 -20.89 -12.65 -2.64
CA ARG A 179 -21.24 -14.07 -2.77
C ARG A 179 -20.03 -14.96 -2.99
N GLU A 180 -19.06 -14.51 -3.79
CA GLU A 180 -17.97 -15.36 -4.23
C GLU A 180 -16.61 -14.65 -4.27
N LEU A 181 -15.57 -15.46 -4.37
CA LEU A 181 -14.21 -15.06 -4.73
C LEU A 181 -13.90 -15.66 -6.11
N ALA A 182 -13.48 -14.82 -7.05
CA ALA A 182 -13.12 -15.28 -8.39
C ALA A 182 -11.82 -14.63 -8.87
N PRO A 183 -10.96 -15.38 -9.60
CA PRO A 183 -9.66 -14.86 -10.03
C PRO A 183 -9.82 -13.80 -11.10
N VAL A 184 -9.02 -12.74 -10.99
CA VAL A 184 -8.88 -11.72 -12.02
C VAL A 184 -7.57 -11.95 -12.76
N THR A 185 -7.64 -11.96 -14.09
CA THR A 185 -6.48 -12.21 -14.95
C THR A 185 -6.28 -11.06 -15.92
N LEU A 186 -5.10 -10.48 -15.90
CA LEU A 186 -4.63 -9.47 -16.83
C LEU A 186 -3.52 -10.11 -17.69
N ALA A 187 -3.80 -10.34 -18.96
CA ALA A 187 -2.83 -10.98 -19.85
C ALA A 187 -1.72 -10.00 -20.24
N ALA A 188 -0.62 -10.53 -20.78
CA ALA A 188 0.56 -9.74 -21.13
C ALA A 188 0.22 -8.57 -22.06
N GLY A 189 0.85 -7.42 -21.81
CA GLY A 189 0.69 -6.20 -22.58
C GLY A 189 -0.67 -5.49 -22.38
N SER A 190 -1.54 -6.00 -21.51
CA SER A 190 -2.83 -5.34 -21.27
C SER A 190 -2.67 -4.02 -20.51
N MET A 191 -3.62 -3.11 -20.72
CA MET A 191 -3.61 -1.80 -20.12
C MET A 191 -4.95 -1.51 -19.43
N LEU A 192 -4.88 -1.15 -18.16
CA LEU A 192 -5.99 -0.54 -17.42
C LEU A 192 -5.72 0.96 -17.33
N ALA A 193 -6.54 1.79 -17.97
CA ALA A 193 -6.42 3.24 -17.84
C ALA A 193 -6.91 3.70 -16.45
N ASP A 194 -6.93 5.02 -16.21
CA ASP A 194 -7.27 5.56 -14.90
C ASP A 194 -8.70 5.25 -14.46
N ARG A 195 -8.89 4.99 -13.16
CA ARG A 195 -10.20 4.78 -12.53
C ARG A 195 -11.00 3.62 -13.11
N CYS A 196 -10.35 2.62 -13.65
CA CYS A 196 -11.04 1.40 -14.09
C CYS A 196 -11.47 0.58 -12.88
N VAL A 197 -12.61 -0.07 -13.02
CA VAL A 197 -13.11 -1.04 -12.04
C VAL A 197 -13.15 -2.41 -12.69
N VAL A 198 -12.47 -3.37 -12.09
CA VAL A 198 -12.44 -4.77 -12.56
C VAL A 198 -13.12 -5.64 -11.51
N LEU A 199 -14.21 -6.29 -11.90
CA LEU A 199 -15.01 -7.14 -11.02
C LEU A 199 -14.49 -8.59 -11.00
N PRO A 200 -14.90 -9.39 -10.01
CA PRO A 200 -14.42 -10.76 -9.84
C PRO A 200 -14.61 -11.63 -11.09
N GLY A 201 -13.63 -12.45 -11.38
CA GLY A 201 -13.68 -13.38 -12.51
C GLY A 201 -13.38 -12.76 -13.88
N ALA A 202 -13.16 -11.46 -13.96
CA ALA A 202 -12.87 -10.80 -15.23
C ALA A 202 -11.50 -11.20 -15.77
N THR A 203 -11.43 -11.37 -17.08
CA THR A 203 -10.21 -11.69 -17.82
C THR A 203 -9.98 -10.64 -18.91
N ILE A 204 -8.87 -9.93 -18.82
CA ILE A 204 -8.43 -8.97 -19.82
C ILE A 204 -7.43 -9.65 -20.75
N GLY A 205 -7.75 -9.69 -22.05
CA GLY A 205 -6.93 -10.35 -23.06
C GLY A 205 -5.58 -9.69 -23.30
N ARG A 206 -4.72 -10.38 -24.05
CA ARG A 206 -3.38 -9.86 -24.40
C ARG A 206 -3.51 -8.55 -25.19
N ASN A 207 -2.72 -7.54 -24.82
CA ASN A 207 -2.72 -6.22 -25.45
C ASN A 207 -4.12 -5.57 -25.51
N ALA A 208 -5.04 -5.97 -24.66
CA ALA A 208 -6.34 -5.32 -24.56
C ALA A 208 -6.25 -4.10 -23.66
N THR A 209 -7.03 -3.07 -23.98
CA THR A 209 -7.04 -1.80 -23.25
C THR A 209 -8.42 -1.53 -22.69
N LEU A 210 -8.51 -1.32 -21.39
CA LEU A 210 -9.67 -0.73 -20.73
C LEU A 210 -9.47 0.79 -20.61
N GLY A 211 -10.32 1.56 -21.27
CA GLY A 211 -10.28 3.02 -21.24
C GLY A 211 -10.62 3.59 -19.88
N SER A 212 -10.30 4.86 -19.65
CA SER A 212 -10.50 5.51 -18.34
C SER A 212 -11.97 5.48 -17.91
N GLY A 213 -12.20 5.16 -16.62
CA GLY A 213 -13.54 5.08 -16.05
C GLY A 213 -14.34 3.84 -16.49
N SER A 214 -13.71 2.89 -17.16
CA SER A 214 -14.39 1.69 -17.65
C SER A 214 -14.64 0.69 -16.54
N LEU A 215 -15.74 -0.05 -16.66
CA LEU A 215 -16.11 -1.16 -15.80
C LEU A 215 -15.95 -2.48 -16.57
N ALA A 216 -15.14 -3.39 -16.05
CA ALA A 216 -15.11 -4.78 -16.46
C ALA A 216 -16.08 -5.56 -15.56
N PRO A 217 -17.24 -6.03 -16.08
CA PRO A 217 -18.22 -6.79 -15.32
C PRO A 217 -17.65 -8.10 -14.78
N ALA A 218 -18.34 -8.68 -13.78
CA ALA A 218 -17.97 -9.96 -13.24
C ALA A 218 -17.98 -11.05 -14.34
N HIS A 219 -16.93 -11.90 -14.34
CA HIS A 219 -16.72 -12.95 -15.33
C HIS A 219 -16.62 -12.50 -16.79
N ALA A 220 -16.54 -11.20 -17.05
CA ALA A 220 -16.36 -10.68 -18.41
C ALA A 220 -15.01 -11.13 -18.99
N ARG A 221 -15.00 -11.40 -20.29
CA ARG A 221 -13.80 -11.73 -21.05
C ARG A 221 -13.61 -10.70 -22.16
N PHE A 222 -12.49 -10.02 -22.11
CA PHE A 222 -12.09 -9.08 -23.14
C PHE A 222 -11.12 -9.77 -24.08
N GLU A 223 -11.39 -9.70 -25.36
CA GLU A 223 -10.55 -10.33 -26.38
C GLU A 223 -9.18 -9.66 -26.46
N ALA A 224 -8.22 -10.39 -27.01
CA ALA A 224 -6.90 -9.83 -27.26
C ALA A 224 -6.98 -8.66 -28.25
N MET A 225 -6.13 -7.65 -28.06
CA MET A 225 -6.03 -6.45 -28.89
C MET A 225 -7.34 -5.62 -28.98
N SER A 226 -8.26 -5.84 -28.07
CA SER A 226 -9.52 -5.05 -28.00
C SER A 226 -9.32 -3.77 -27.21
N MET A 227 -10.10 -2.74 -27.55
CA MET A 227 -10.19 -1.52 -26.77
C MET A 227 -11.64 -1.29 -26.34
N THR A 228 -11.84 -1.18 -25.04
CA THR A 228 -13.17 -1.02 -24.45
C THR A 228 -13.23 0.25 -23.63
N VAL A 229 -14.28 1.06 -23.83
CA VAL A 229 -14.52 2.30 -23.07
C VAL A 229 -15.94 2.26 -22.52
N GLY A 230 -16.12 2.63 -21.26
CA GLY A 230 -17.41 2.65 -20.58
C GLY A 230 -17.75 1.32 -19.88
N SER A 231 -19.02 1.15 -19.54
CA SER A 231 -19.53 -0.12 -18.99
C SER A 231 -20.01 -0.98 -20.15
N THR A 232 -19.29 -2.02 -20.49
CA THR A 232 -19.80 -3.06 -21.38
C THR A 232 -20.76 -3.93 -20.59
N GLY A 233 -22.04 -3.56 -20.58
CA GLY A 233 -23.09 -4.51 -20.38
C GLY A 233 -23.18 -5.35 -21.66
N GLY A 234 -22.65 -6.57 -21.64
CA GLY A 234 -22.88 -7.55 -22.68
C GLY A 234 -24.25 -8.12 -22.56
#